data_8f6248b024723c41c38792bb8b2de997
#
_entry.id   8f6248b024723c41c38792bb8b2de997
#
_cell.length_a   1.000
_cell.length_b   1.000
_cell.length_c   1.000
_cell.angle_alpha   90.00
_cell.angle_beta   90.00
_cell.angle_gamma   90.00
#
_symmetry.space_group_name_H-M   'P 1'
#
loop_
_entity.id
_entity.type
_entity.pdbx_description
1 polymer ?
#
loop_
_entity_poly.entity_id
_entity_poly.type
_entity_poly.pdbx_seq_one_letter_code
_entity_poly.pdbx_strand_id
1 'polypeptide(L)'
;MKKTILIGLIAGIAGLAIGYKVPKDKNAGYVMISGSITNPEQAGKYFEAVNDVVVKGCGAKTLSVDFETDVREGYDGPFSVLSKFPSKQAVIDCYEGPYQELIPLRKGAIDMNFRIVERNR
;
A
#
# COMPACT_ATOMS: atom_id res chain seq x y z
N MET A 1 -9.19 5.43 16.48
CA MET A 1 -10.20 5.18 16.64
C MET A 1 -11.21 5.35 16.69
N LYS A 2 -10.51 5.19 16.85
CA LYS A 2 -11.58 5.04 17.15
C LYS A 2 -12.37 4.80 17.35
N LYS A 3 -11.71 4.52 17.61
CA LYS A 3 -12.60 4.03 18.03
C LYS A 3 -13.33 3.89 18.30
N THR A 4 -12.71 3.53 18.66
CA THR A 4 -13.64 3.14 19.14
C THR A 4 -14.16 2.94 19.36
N ILE A 5 -13.59 2.66 19.54
CA ILE A 5 -14.42 2.22 19.95
C ILE A 5 -14.89 1.94 20.09
N LEU A 6 -14.23 1.76 20.31
CA LEU A 6 -15.06 1.28 20.63
C LEU A 6 -15.50 1.07 20.79
N ILE A 7 -15.04 0.84 21.11
CA ILE A 7 -15.78 0.43 21.41
C ILE A 7 -16.37 0.37 21.46
N GLY A 8 -15.89 0.09 21.74
CA GLY A 8 -16.72 -0.05 22.05
C GLY A 8 -16.98 -0.33 21.95
N LEU A 9 -16.42 -0.54 22.24
CA LEU A 9 -17.07 -1.01 22.34
C LEU A 9 -17.40 -1.41 22.36
N ILE A 10 -16.98 -1.75 22.64
CA ILE A 10 -17.55 -2.29 22.87
C ILE A 10 -18.05 -2.59 22.80
N ALA A 11 -17.69 -2.87 23.01
CA ALA A 11 -18.36 -3.34 23.19
C ALA A 11 -18.62 -3.66 23.20
N GLY A 12 -18.23 -4.02 23.35
CA GLY A 12 -18.71 -4.37 23.50
C GLY A 12 -18.61 -4.80 23.43
N ILE A 13 -18.25 -5.19 23.74
CA ILE A 13 -18.41 -5.77 23.77
C ILE A 13 -18.63 -6.26 23.55
N ALA A 14 -18.29 -6.45 23.61
CA ALA A 14 -18.57 -7.05 23.45
C ALA A 14 -18.66 -7.46 23.26
N GLY A 15 -18.45 -7.67 23.28
CA GLY A 15 -18.62 -8.04 23.11
C GLY A 15 -18.39 -8.34 22.91
N LEU A 16 -18.15 -8.43 23.25
CA LEU A 16 -18.20 -8.73 23.09
C LEU A 16 -18.23 -9.18 22.81
N ALA A 17 -18.15 -9.63 23.02
CA ALA A 17 -18.22 -9.90 22.71
C ALA A 17 -18.30 -10.08 22.21
N ILE A 18 -18.64 -10.46 22.29
CA ILE A 18 -18.63 -10.46 21.73
C ILE A 18 -18.13 -10.60 21.13
N GLY A 19 -18.63 -11.13 21.01
CA GLY A 19 -17.37 -11.60 20.52
C GLY A 19 -16.53 -10.52 19.93
N TYR A 20 -15.55 -10.19 20.59
CA TYR A 20 -14.58 -9.24 20.08
C TYR A 20 -13.91 -9.81 18.81
N LYS A 21 -13.80 -8.99 17.80
CA LYS A 21 -13.11 -9.36 16.58
C LYS A 21 -11.73 -8.72 16.54
N VAL A 22 -10.76 -9.49 16.07
CA VAL A 22 -9.44 -8.93 15.79
C VAL A 22 -9.60 -7.86 14.72
N PRO A 23 -8.98 -6.69 14.91
CA PRO A 23 -9.05 -5.64 13.88
C PRO A 23 -8.61 -6.16 12.52
N LYS A 24 -9.31 -5.75 11.47
CA LYS A 24 -9.06 -6.25 10.13
C LYS A 24 -7.63 -6.01 9.68
N ASP A 25 -7.04 -4.90 10.11
CA ASP A 25 -5.71 -4.52 9.65
C ASP A 25 -4.59 -4.95 10.58
N LYS A 26 -4.89 -5.83 11.54
CA LYS A 26 -3.88 -6.30 12.48
C LYS A 26 -2.66 -6.86 11.75
N ASN A 27 -2.91 -7.61 10.68
CA ASN A 27 -1.86 -8.21 9.87
C ASN A 27 -1.87 -7.64 8.46
N ALA A 28 -2.14 -6.34 8.36
CA ALA A 28 -2.17 -5.68 7.07
C ALA A 28 -0.85 -5.83 6.34
N GLY A 29 -0.92 -5.84 5.02
CA GLY A 29 0.25 -5.78 4.18
C GLY A 29 0.50 -4.36 3.73
N TYR A 30 1.75 -4.00 3.55
CA TYR A 30 2.11 -2.67 3.08
C TYR A 30 3.08 -2.79 1.93
N VAL A 31 2.92 -1.87 0.97
CA VAL A 31 3.90 -1.68 -0.08
C VAL A 31 4.64 -0.39 0.23
N MET A 32 5.96 -0.49 0.24
CA MET A 32 6.83 0.66 0.44
C MET A 32 7.68 0.82 -0.80
N ILE A 33 7.52 1.96 -1.46
CA ILE A 33 8.24 2.25 -2.69
C ILE A 33 9.09 3.49 -2.49
N SER A 34 10.33 3.44 -2.97
CA SER A 34 11.17 4.62 -3.11
C SER A 34 11.81 4.56 -4.48
N GLY A 35 11.90 5.72 -5.14
CA GLY A 35 12.41 5.73 -6.50
C GLY A 35 12.61 7.10 -7.07
N SER A 36 12.91 7.11 -8.36
CA SER A 36 13.09 8.32 -9.15
C SER A 36 12.28 8.20 -10.42
N ILE A 37 11.58 9.27 -10.77
CA ILE A 37 10.80 9.31 -12.00
C ILE A 37 11.72 9.83 -13.10
N THR A 38 11.97 9.00 -14.11
CA THR A 38 12.87 9.34 -15.20
C THR A 38 12.13 9.75 -16.45
N ASN A 39 10.86 9.38 -16.57
CA ASN A 39 10.01 9.78 -17.70
C ASN A 39 8.61 10.11 -17.14
N PRO A 40 8.35 11.39 -16.83
CA PRO A 40 7.07 11.75 -16.18
C PRO A 40 5.83 11.41 -17.01
N GLU A 41 5.89 11.54 -18.32
CA GLU A 41 4.73 11.28 -19.16
C GLU A 41 4.34 9.79 -19.09
N GLN A 42 5.32 8.91 -19.23
CA GLN A 42 5.06 7.49 -19.15
C GLN A 42 4.68 7.08 -17.71
N ALA A 43 5.31 7.71 -16.72
CA ALA A 43 4.96 7.44 -15.33
C ALA A 43 3.51 7.77 -15.05
N GLY A 44 2.97 8.83 -15.68
CA GLY A 44 1.56 9.17 -15.54
C GLY A 44 0.64 8.05 -16.00
N LYS A 45 1.00 7.39 -17.11
CA LYS A 45 0.22 6.25 -17.61
C LYS A 45 0.29 5.09 -16.63
N TYR A 46 1.45 4.86 -16.05
CA TYR A 46 1.61 3.82 -15.03
C TYR A 46 0.73 4.12 -13.80
N PHE A 47 0.72 5.37 -13.35
CA PHE A 47 -0.07 5.74 -12.18
C PHE A 47 -1.57 5.55 -12.43
N GLU A 48 -2.05 5.88 -13.63
CA GLU A 48 -3.45 5.64 -13.97
C GLU A 48 -3.77 4.15 -13.93
N ALA A 49 -2.88 3.32 -14.48
CA ALA A 49 -3.09 1.88 -14.46
C ALA A 49 -3.04 1.31 -13.05
N VAL A 50 -2.17 1.84 -12.19
CA VAL A 50 -2.11 1.43 -10.78
C VAL A 50 -3.44 1.74 -10.10
N ASN A 51 -4.00 2.91 -10.35
CA ASN A 51 -5.27 3.27 -9.73
C ASN A 51 -6.37 2.28 -10.14
N ASP A 52 -6.43 1.91 -11.41
CA ASP A 52 -7.48 1.01 -11.88
C ASP A 52 -7.25 -0.43 -11.44
N VAL A 53 -6.02 -0.92 -11.54
CA VAL A 53 -5.72 -2.33 -11.32
C VAL A 53 -5.45 -2.63 -9.85
N VAL A 54 -4.66 -1.80 -9.19
CA VAL A 54 -4.20 -2.06 -7.83
C VAL A 54 -5.17 -1.50 -6.80
N VAL A 55 -5.49 -0.21 -6.91
CA VAL A 55 -6.38 0.41 -5.93
C VAL A 55 -7.79 -0.14 -6.05
N LYS A 56 -8.37 -0.09 -7.24
CA LYS A 56 -9.74 -0.56 -7.45
C LYS A 56 -9.82 -2.07 -7.53
N GLY A 57 -8.86 -2.70 -8.21
CA GLY A 57 -8.91 -4.13 -8.48
C GLY A 57 -8.42 -5.00 -7.34
N CYS A 58 -7.35 -4.60 -6.66
CA CYS A 58 -6.77 -5.40 -5.58
C CYS A 58 -7.15 -4.90 -4.19
N GLY A 59 -7.90 -3.81 -4.10
CA GLY A 59 -8.36 -3.29 -2.81
C GLY A 59 -7.30 -2.56 -2.01
N ALA A 60 -6.28 -2.05 -2.68
CA ALA A 60 -5.23 -1.28 -2.00
C ALA A 60 -5.75 0.09 -1.60
N LYS A 61 -5.20 0.61 -0.52
CA LYS A 61 -5.47 1.97 -0.07
C LYS A 61 -4.14 2.72 -0.07
N THR A 62 -4.07 3.78 -0.86
CA THR A 62 -2.89 4.63 -0.89
C THR A 62 -2.87 5.49 0.36
N LEU A 63 -1.83 5.35 1.16
CA LEU A 63 -1.68 6.11 2.39
C LEU A 63 -0.90 7.39 2.16
N SER A 64 0.10 7.34 1.28
CA SER A 64 0.93 8.50 1.01
C SER A 64 1.59 8.36 -0.36
N VAL A 65 1.67 9.48 -1.07
CA VAL A 65 2.50 9.61 -2.27
C VAL A 65 3.26 10.92 -2.10
N ASP A 66 4.58 10.84 -2.19
CA ASP A 66 5.42 12.01 -1.97
C ASP A 66 6.44 12.09 -3.11
N PHE A 67 6.47 13.19 -3.82
CA PHE A 67 7.42 13.39 -4.91
C PHE A 67 8.65 14.19 -4.47
N GLU A 68 8.68 14.60 -3.20
CA GLU A 68 9.78 15.42 -2.66
C GLU A 68 10.16 14.88 -1.28
N THR A 69 10.42 13.58 -1.22
CA THR A 69 10.78 12.94 0.03
C THR A 69 12.05 13.56 0.62
N ASP A 70 12.02 13.82 1.92
CA ASP A 70 13.18 14.31 2.67
C ASP A 70 14.05 13.10 3.00
N VAL A 71 15.01 12.84 2.14
CA VAL A 71 15.91 11.68 2.33
C VAL A 71 17.08 12.10 3.18
N ARG A 72 17.27 11.41 4.31
CA ARG A 72 18.35 11.70 5.25
C ARG A 72 19.55 10.81 5.04
N GLU A 73 19.31 9.55 4.66
CA GLU A 73 20.38 8.59 4.45
C GLU A 73 19.93 7.55 3.43
N GLY A 74 20.89 7.00 2.72
CA GLY A 74 20.64 5.91 1.80
C GLY A 74 20.25 6.37 0.40
N TYR A 75 19.36 5.61 -0.24
CA TYR A 75 18.94 5.88 -1.61
C TYR A 75 18.19 7.21 -1.66
N ASP A 76 18.60 8.07 -2.56
CA ASP A 76 18.16 9.46 -2.58
C ASP A 76 17.02 9.75 -3.58
N GLY A 77 16.34 8.75 -4.08
CA GLY A 77 15.19 8.96 -4.96
C GLY A 77 14.07 9.68 -4.24
N PRO A 78 13.55 10.78 -4.81
CA PRO A 78 12.57 11.63 -4.10
C PRO A 78 11.14 11.12 -4.14
N PHE A 79 10.86 10.08 -4.91
CA PHE A 79 9.52 9.54 -5.05
C PHE A 79 9.30 8.43 -4.03
N SER A 80 8.23 8.55 -3.23
CA SER A 80 7.89 7.54 -2.23
C SER A 80 6.41 7.25 -2.26
N VAL A 81 6.07 5.98 -2.06
CA VAL A 81 4.67 5.55 -1.93
C VAL A 81 4.54 4.61 -0.76
N LEU A 82 3.45 4.78 -0.03
CA LEU A 82 3.07 3.85 1.03
C LEU A 82 1.63 3.46 0.78
N SER A 83 1.39 2.18 0.61
CA SER A 83 0.05 1.64 0.37
C SER A 83 -0.26 0.53 1.35
N LYS A 84 -1.54 0.35 1.64
CA LYS A 84 -2.02 -0.64 2.59
C LYS A 84 -2.96 -1.60 1.90
N PHE A 85 -2.79 -2.89 2.19
CA PHE A 85 -3.64 -3.96 1.70
C PHE A 85 -4.21 -4.72 2.91
N PRO A 86 -5.29 -5.49 2.72
CA PRO A 86 -5.86 -6.25 3.84
C PRO A 86 -4.88 -7.23 4.49
N SER A 87 -3.91 -7.75 3.74
CA SER A 87 -2.92 -8.68 4.25
C SER A 87 -1.68 -8.65 3.37
N LYS A 88 -0.59 -9.22 3.89
CA LYS A 88 0.61 -9.38 3.07
C LYS A 88 0.35 -10.29 1.89
N GLN A 89 -0.45 -11.35 2.11
CA GLN A 89 -0.77 -12.26 1.02
C GLN A 89 -1.55 -11.55 -0.09
N ALA A 90 -2.43 -10.62 0.28
CA ALA A 90 -3.16 -9.84 -0.72
C ALA A 90 -2.22 -9.02 -1.59
N VAL A 91 -1.14 -8.46 -1.00
CA VAL A 91 -0.14 -7.74 -1.79
C VAL A 91 0.56 -8.69 -2.75
N ILE A 92 0.98 -9.85 -2.24
CA ILE A 92 1.70 -10.83 -3.05
C ILE A 92 0.84 -11.31 -4.21
N ASP A 93 -0.43 -11.61 -3.94
CA ASP A 93 -1.35 -12.08 -4.98
C ASP A 93 -1.55 -11.00 -6.06
N CYS A 94 -1.66 -9.74 -5.64
CA CYS A 94 -1.80 -8.64 -6.59
C CYS A 94 -0.53 -8.48 -7.42
N TYR A 95 0.62 -8.50 -6.76
CA TYR A 95 1.90 -8.34 -7.44
C TYR A 95 2.14 -9.45 -8.46
N GLU A 96 1.89 -10.69 -8.07
CA GLU A 96 2.15 -11.84 -8.94
C GLU A 96 1.04 -12.07 -9.97
N GLY A 97 -0.08 -11.39 -9.82
CA GLY A 97 -1.20 -11.48 -10.75
C GLY A 97 -1.37 -10.21 -11.56
N PRO A 98 -2.43 -9.42 -11.29
CA PRO A 98 -2.77 -8.28 -12.16
C PRO A 98 -1.64 -7.26 -12.31
N TYR A 99 -0.83 -7.06 -11.28
CA TYR A 99 0.21 -6.05 -11.32
C TYR A 99 1.27 -6.35 -12.37
N GLN A 100 1.46 -7.61 -12.73
CA GLN A 100 2.49 -7.98 -13.70
C GLN A 100 2.32 -7.27 -15.03
N GLU A 101 1.08 -6.95 -15.40
CA GLU A 101 0.81 -6.26 -16.67
C GLU A 101 1.22 -4.78 -16.61
N LEU A 102 1.44 -4.25 -15.44
CA LEU A 102 1.83 -2.85 -15.27
C LEU A 102 3.34 -2.64 -15.32
N ILE A 103 4.11 -3.70 -15.11
CA ILE A 103 5.55 -3.58 -15.07
C ILE A 103 6.13 -3.00 -16.36
N PRO A 104 5.67 -3.40 -17.55
CA PRO A 104 6.18 -2.78 -18.78
C PRO A 104 5.93 -1.27 -18.85
N LEU A 105 4.84 -0.79 -18.24
CA LEU A 105 4.56 0.65 -18.23
C LEU A 105 5.53 1.39 -17.32
N ARG A 106 6.00 0.73 -16.26
CA ARG A 106 6.89 1.32 -15.28
C ARG A 106 8.34 1.32 -15.73
N LYS A 107 8.75 0.32 -16.49
CA LYS A 107 10.13 0.22 -16.93
C LYS A 107 10.48 1.38 -17.85
N GLY A 108 11.63 2.02 -17.56
CA GLY A 108 12.06 3.18 -18.32
C GLY A 108 11.38 4.48 -17.89
N ALA A 109 10.42 4.39 -16.98
CA ALA A 109 9.71 5.57 -16.49
C ALA A 109 10.00 5.85 -15.03
N ILE A 110 10.19 4.81 -14.25
CA ILE A 110 10.44 4.93 -12.81
C ILE A 110 11.49 3.89 -12.42
N ASP A 111 12.57 4.36 -11.81
CA ASP A 111 13.57 3.51 -11.21
C ASP A 111 13.25 3.41 -9.73
N MET A 112 12.87 2.23 -9.25
CA MET A 112 12.34 2.14 -7.91
C MET A 112 12.64 0.83 -7.21
N ASN A 113 12.66 0.91 -5.88
CA ASN A 113 12.65 -0.24 -5.00
C ASN A 113 11.20 -0.53 -4.62
N PHE A 114 10.85 -1.81 -4.56
CA PHE A 114 9.50 -2.25 -4.24
C PHE A 114 9.60 -3.24 -3.08
N ARG A 115 9.04 -2.89 -1.94
CA ARG A 115 9.14 -3.72 -0.74
C ARG A 115 7.75 -4.03 -0.22
N ILE A 116 7.57 -5.27 0.20
CA ILE A 116 6.31 -5.75 0.78
C ILE A 116 6.59 -6.10 2.23
N VAL A 117 5.88 -5.46 3.14
CA VAL A 117 6.05 -5.72 4.57
C VAL A 117 4.71 -6.05 5.18
N GLU A 118 4.75 -6.74 6.31
CA GLU A 118 3.55 -7.09 7.05
C GLU A 118 3.55 -6.36 8.38
N ARG A 119 2.38 -5.86 8.76
CA ARG A 119 2.22 -5.33 10.11
C ARG A 119 2.31 -6.49 11.08
N ASN A 120 3.27 -6.41 11.98
CA ASN A 120 3.50 -7.48 12.94
C ASN A 120 3.59 -6.89 14.34
N ARG A 121 2.87 -7.49 15.29
CA ARG A 121 2.76 -6.95 16.64
C ARG A 121 3.16 -7.96 17.67
#